data_5bc224114c33a8d3694af9d220fb8ee0
#
_entry.id   5bc224114c33a8d3694af9d220fb8ee0
#
_cell.length_a   1.000
_cell.length_b   1.000
_cell.length_c   1.000
_cell.angle_alpha   90.00
_cell.angle_beta   90.00
_cell.angle_gamma   90.00
#
_symmetry.space_group_name_H-M   'P 1'
#
loop_
_entity.id
_entity.type
_entity.pdbx_description
1 polymer ?
#
loop_
_entity_poly.entity_id
_entity_poly.type
_entity_poly.pdbx_seq_one_letter_code
_entity_poly.pdbx_strand_id
1 'polypeptide(L)'
;MELCEKRYSVRKYSAEAVSDEDLRYVLECARMAQSAVNFQPWEFVVVRSEAAKADIRRCYDREWFASAPLYIVALRDVKSNWVRSSDGKPHGDIDVAIAVEHICLAAAERGLGTCWVANYDTELLNQLFGDADHEAVAIVPIGHIAADCPFAPKKRKEMSLIVKEL
;
A
#
# COMPACT_ATOMS: atom_id res chain seq x y z
N MET A 1 2.64 19.90 3.67
CA MET A 1 3.95 19.69 3.00
C MET A 1 4.81 18.71 3.79
N GLU A 2 5.04 18.95 5.07
CA GLU A 2 5.88 18.13 5.96
C GLU A 2 5.57 16.62 5.91
N LEU A 3 4.31 16.21 5.98
CA LEU A 3 3.93 14.80 5.91
C LEU A 3 4.33 14.15 4.58
N CYS A 4 4.12 14.86 3.45
CA CYS A 4 4.54 14.37 2.14
C CYS A 4 6.06 14.28 2.02
N GLU A 5 6.80 15.13 2.73
CA GLU A 5 8.26 15.06 2.80
C GLU A 5 8.74 13.92 3.70
N LYS A 6 8.06 13.71 4.84
CA LYS A 6 8.38 12.66 5.80
C LYS A 6 8.15 11.25 5.23
N ARG A 7 7.03 11.02 4.52
CA ARG A 7 6.74 9.72 3.91
C ARG A 7 7.78 9.36 2.83
N TYR A 8 8.41 8.20 2.93
CA TYR A 8 9.27 7.64 1.88
C TYR A 8 9.14 6.11 1.82
N SER A 9 9.67 5.50 0.77
CA SER A 9 9.65 4.04 0.61
C SER A 9 10.73 3.40 1.50
N VAL A 10 10.32 2.98 2.69
CA VAL A 10 11.17 2.33 3.69
C VAL A 10 11.50 0.91 3.22
N ARG A 11 12.77 0.54 3.31
CA ARG A 11 13.28 -0.78 2.91
C ARG A 11 14.19 -1.41 3.96
N LYS A 12 13.94 -1.11 5.23
CA LYS A 12 14.50 -1.83 6.38
C LYS A 12 13.64 -1.54 7.60
N TYR A 13 13.14 -2.58 8.23
CA TYR A 13 12.25 -2.47 9.37
C TYR A 13 12.94 -3.05 10.61
N SER A 14 12.59 -2.54 11.79
CA SER A 14 12.95 -3.15 13.06
C SER A 14 12.04 -4.35 13.36
N ALA A 15 12.44 -5.18 14.31
CA ALA A 15 11.64 -6.32 14.76
C ALA A 15 10.45 -5.89 15.67
N GLU A 16 10.34 -4.60 16.00
CA GLU A 16 9.27 -4.08 16.84
C GLU A 16 7.91 -4.25 16.15
N ALA A 17 6.94 -4.77 16.89
CA ALA A 17 5.61 -5.00 16.38
C ALA A 17 4.84 -3.68 16.20
N VAL A 18 4.06 -3.59 15.12
CA VAL A 18 3.09 -2.50 14.95
C VAL A 18 1.95 -2.69 15.95
N SER A 19 1.62 -1.64 16.71
CA SER A 19 0.54 -1.69 17.69
C SER A 19 -0.83 -1.85 17.01
N ASP A 20 -1.79 -2.44 17.72
CA ASP A 20 -3.17 -2.53 17.22
C ASP A 20 -3.82 -1.16 17.06
N GLU A 21 -3.42 -0.19 17.88
CA GLU A 21 -3.89 1.20 17.77
C GLU A 21 -3.42 1.83 16.47
N ASP A 22 -2.12 1.73 16.16
CA ASP A 22 -1.54 2.30 14.93
C ASP A 22 -2.08 1.59 13.68
N LEU A 23 -2.19 0.27 13.71
CA LEU A 23 -2.79 -0.46 12.60
C LEU A 23 -4.24 -0.03 12.36
N ARG A 24 -5.04 0.09 13.41
CA ARG A 24 -6.43 0.55 13.31
C ARG A 24 -6.51 1.96 12.75
N TYR A 25 -5.63 2.86 13.22
CA TYR A 25 -5.55 4.24 12.72
C TYR A 25 -5.26 4.27 11.22
N VAL A 26 -4.26 3.53 10.77
CA VAL A 26 -3.86 3.44 9.36
C VAL A 26 -4.99 2.90 8.47
N LEU A 27 -5.66 1.84 8.91
CA LEU A 27 -6.79 1.25 8.18
C LEU A 27 -8.02 2.16 8.16
N GLU A 28 -8.27 2.91 9.24
CA GLU A 28 -9.36 3.90 9.28
C GLU A 28 -9.10 5.05 8.32
N CYS A 29 -7.85 5.53 8.19
CA CYS A 29 -7.49 6.51 7.18
C CYS A 29 -7.70 5.99 5.76
N ALA A 30 -7.37 4.71 5.50
CA ALA A 30 -7.66 4.07 4.21
C ALA A 30 -9.17 4.00 3.93
N ARG A 31 -9.97 3.65 4.94
CA ARG A 31 -11.43 3.60 4.83
C ARG A 31 -12.05 4.95 4.49
N MET A 32 -11.43 6.07 4.90
CA MET A 32 -11.88 7.43 4.61
C MET A 32 -11.47 7.94 3.23
N ALA A 33 -10.75 7.14 2.44
CA ALA A 33 -10.37 7.53 1.09
C ALA A 33 -11.60 7.71 0.18
N GLN A 34 -11.52 8.62 -0.77
CA GLN A 34 -12.53 8.77 -1.81
C GLN A 34 -12.39 7.68 -2.86
N SER A 35 -13.51 7.37 -3.54
CA SER A 35 -13.54 6.50 -4.70
C SER A 35 -14.52 7.01 -5.75
N ALA A 36 -14.40 6.56 -6.99
CA ALA A 36 -15.31 6.91 -8.05
C ALA A 36 -16.75 6.53 -7.68
N VAL A 37 -17.67 7.50 -7.70
CA VAL A 37 -19.09 7.40 -7.27
C VAL A 37 -19.28 6.69 -5.92
N ASN A 38 -18.26 6.75 -5.06
CA ASN A 38 -18.25 6.16 -3.71
C ASN A 38 -18.44 4.63 -3.70
N PHE A 39 -17.93 3.92 -4.71
CA PHE A 39 -18.02 2.46 -4.74
C PHE A 39 -17.15 1.76 -3.71
N GLN A 40 -16.03 2.38 -3.30
CA GLN A 40 -15.12 1.85 -2.29
C GLN A 40 -14.66 0.41 -2.64
N PRO A 41 -14.14 0.16 -3.86
CA PRO A 41 -13.92 -1.17 -4.40
C PRO A 41 -12.60 -1.77 -3.87
N TRP A 42 -12.41 -1.80 -2.57
CA TRP A 42 -11.20 -2.31 -1.93
C TRP A 42 -11.49 -3.23 -0.76
N GLU A 43 -10.60 -4.20 -0.61
CA GLU A 43 -10.44 -4.99 0.59
C GLU A 43 -8.98 -4.95 1.02
N PHE A 44 -8.73 -4.98 2.32
CA PHE A 44 -7.39 -4.98 2.90
C PHE A 44 -7.17 -6.23 3.73
N VAL A 45 -6.25 -7.11 3.28
CA VAL A 45 -5.85 -8.28 4.03
C VAL A 45 -4.65 -7.95 4.90
N VAL A 46 -4.81 -8.05 6.21
CA VAL A 46 -3.72 -7.84 7.18
C VAL A 46 -2.98 -9.15 7.41
N VAL A 47 -1.72 -9.18 6.96
CA VAL A 47 -0.85 -10.36 7.05
C VAL A 47 0.07 -10.21 8.26
N ARG A 48 -0.24 -10.93 9.35
CA ARG A 48 0.42 -10.79 10.66
C ARG A 48 0.98 -12.09 11.20
N SER A 49 0.32 -13.23 10.95
CA SER A 49 0.80 -14.53 11.43
C SER A 49 2.08 -14.96 10.73
N GLU A 50 2.94 -15.73 11.38
CA GLU A 50 4.19 -16.19 10.78
C GLU A 50 3.96 -17.05 9.53
N ALA A 51 2.90 -17.87 9.52
CA ALA A 51 2.54 -18.66 8.36
C ALA A 51 2.16 -17.77 7.16
N ALA A 52 1.27 -16.80 7.34
CA ALA A 52 0.87 -15.88 6.27
C ALA A 52 2.04 -14.97 5.83
N LYS A 53 2.93 -14.58 6.76
CA LYS A 53 4.17 -13.85 6.41
C LYS A 53 5.13 -14.71 5.59
N ALA A 54 5.23 -16.01 5.86
CA ALA A 54 6.02 -16.90 5.03
C ALA A 54 5.45 -17.00 3.61
N ASP A 55 4.14 -17.06 3.47
CA ASP A 55 3.46 -17.11 2.18
C ASP A 55 3.66 -15.82 1.36
N ILE A 56 3.45 -14.65 1.96
CA ILE A 56 3.60 -13.38 1.23
C ILE A 56 5.05 -13.11 0.80
N ARG A 57 6.04 -13.60 1.58
CA ARG A 57 7.47 -13.50 1.22
C ARG A 57 7.81 -14.30 -0.04
N ARG A 58 7.07 -15.34 -0.37
CA ARG A 58 7.23 -16.11 -1.61
C ARG A 58 6.78 -15.30 -2.83
N CYS A 59 5.86 -14.35 -2.66
CA CYS A 59 5.36 -13.50 -3.75
C CYS A 59 6.37 -12.40 -4.13
N TYR A 60 7.27 -12.03 -3.23
CA TYR A 60 8.30 -11.01 -3.47
C TYR A 60 9.56 -11.31 -2.66
N ASP A 61 10.49 -12.01 -3.26
CA ASP A 61 11.75 -12.46 -2.63
C ASP A 61 12.77 -11.32 -2.58
N ARG A 62 12.76 -10.58 -1.46
CA ARG A 62 13.76 -9.56 -1.13
C ARG A 62 14.01 -9.55 0.38
N GLU A 63 15.28 -9.54 0.76
CA GLU A 63 15.69 -9.54 2.17
C GLU A 63 15.04 -8.38 2.96
N TRP A 64 15.07 -7.18 2.40
CA TRP A 64 14.47 -6.02 3.05
C TRP A 64 12.95 -6.17 3.26
N PHE A 65 12.26 -6.81 2.32
CA PHE A 65 10.83 -7.07 2.41
C PHE A 65 10.53 -8.08 3.53
N ALA A 66 11.37 -9.11 3.65
CA ALA A 66 11.25 -10.12 4.70
C ALA A 66 11.45 -9.57 6.11
N SER A 67 12.09 -8.39 6.26
CA SER A 67 12.28 -7.73 7.57
C SER A 67 11.00 -7.08 8.13
N ALA A 68 9.96 -6.88 7.31
CA ALA A 68 8.74 -6.24 7.79
C ALA A 68 7.96 -7.11 8.77
N PRO A 69 7.52 -6.55 9.92
CA PRO A 69 6.76 -7.29 10.92
C PRO A 69 5.30 -7.54 10.51
N LEU A 70 4.78 -6.76 9.55
CA LEU A 70 3.38 -6.72 9.13
C LEU A 70 3.28 -6.35 7.66
N TYR A 71 2.27 -6.89 6.96
CA TYR A 71 1.94 -6.49 5.59
C TYR A 71 0.44 -6.24 5.45
N ILE A 72 0.09 -5.33 4.56
CA ILE A 72 -1.28 -5.13 4.08
C ILE A 72 -1.29 -5.47 2.60
N VAL A 73 -2.10 -6.45 2.19
CA VAL A 73 -2.40 -6.70 0.77
C VAL A 73 -3.64 -5.89 0.43
N ALA A 74 -3.51 -4.99 -0.52
CA ALA A 74 -4.62 -4.21 -1.02
C ALA A 74 -5.21 -4.91 -2.24
N LEU A 75 -6.46 -5.29 -2.14
CA LEU A 75 -7.22 -5.97 -3.17
C LEU A 75 -8.24 -5.01 -3.78
N ARG A 76 -8.54 -5.21 -5.04
CA ARG A 76 -9.62 -4.56 -5.77
C ARG A 76 -10.81 -5.52 -5.92
N ASP A 77 -12.01 -5.06 -5.66
CA ASP A 77 -13.24 -5.74 -6.08
C ASP A 77 -13.39 -5.57 -7.61
N VAL A 78 -13.37 -6.69 -8.35
CA VAL A 78 -13.45 -6.68 -9.81
C VAL A 78 -14.89 -6.54 -10.32
N LYS A 79 -15.90 -6.79 -9.46
CA LYS A 79 -17.32 -6.69 -9.79
C LYS A 79 -17.91 -5.32 -9.47
N SER A 80 -17.45 -4.67 -8.40
CA SER A 80 -17.99 -3.43 -7.86
C SER A 80 -17.11 -2.22 -8.12
N ASN A 81 -16.36 -2.17 -9.23
CA ASN A 81 -15.59 -0.98 -9.56
C ASN A 81 -16.27 -0.13 -10.65
N TRP A 82 -16.12 1.17 -10.55
CA TRP A 82 -16.67 2.09 -11.54
C TRP A 82 -15.93 1.97 -12.88
N VAL A 83 -16.70 1.98 -13.97
CA VAL A 83 -16.18 1.95 -15.34
C VAL A 83 -16.57 3.24 -16.05
N ARG A 84 -15.60 3.94 -16.61
CA ARG A 84 -15.84 5.18 -17.35
C ARG A 84 -16.55 4.85 -18.68
N SER A 85 -17.72 5.45 -18.88
CA SER A 85 -18.58 5.12 -20.01
C SER A 85 -18.01 5.50 -21.37
N SER A 86 -17.16 6.54 -21.44
CA SER A 86 -16.61 7.05 -22.71
C SER A 86 -15.57 6.14 -23.37
N ASP A 87 -14.86 5.32 -22.60
CA ASP A 87 -13.76 4.48 -23.09
C ASP A 87 -13.70 3.09 -22.44
N GLY A 88 -14.63 2.76 -21.54
CA GLY A 88 -14.70 1.47 -20.87
C GLY A 88 -13.57 1.25 -19.83
N LYS A 89 -12.84 2.30 -19.42
CA LYS A 89 -11.73 2.14 -18.47
C LYS A 89 -12.24 1.88 -17.06
N PRO A 90 -11.86 0.74 -16.44
CA PRO A 90 -12.16 0.49 -15.03
C PRO A 90 -11.28 1.37 -14.12
N HIS A 91 -11.81 1.80 -12.99
CA HIS A 91 -11.14 2.70 -12.05
C HIS A 91 -10.79 2.04 -10.70
N GLY A 92 -11.08 0.76 -10.51
CA GLY A 92 -10.81 0.07 -9.25
C GLY A 92 -9.37 0.18 -8.78
N ASP A 93 -8.37 0.01 -9.66
CA ASP A 93 -6.96 0.16 -9.30
C ASP A 93 -6.62 1.60 -8.89
N ILE A 94 -7.26 2.59 -9.51
CA ILE A 94 -7.08 4.01 -9.17
C ILE A 94 -7.64 4.28 -7.79
N ASP A 95 -8.84 3.78 -7.49
CA ASP A 95 -9.49 3.94 -6.19
C ASP A 95 -8.68 3.25 -5.08
N VAL A 96 -8.22 2.02 -5.31
CA VAL A 96 -7.32 1.31 -4.38
C VAL A 96 -6.01 2.09 -4.18
N ALA A 97 -5.45 2.67 -5.25
CA ALA A 97 -4.23 3.48 -5.16
C ALA A 97 -4.39 4.70 -4.24
N ILE A 98 -5.55 5.36 -4.28
CA ILE A 98 -5.86 6.48 -3.38
C ILE A 98 -5.90 6.00 -1.93
N ALA A 99 -6.60 4.90 -1.65
CA ALA A 99 -6.70 4.35 -0.31
C ALA A 99 -5.32 3.88 0.23
N VAL A 100 -4.49 3.27 -0.61
CA VAL A 100 -3.12 2.87 -0.23
C VAL A 100 -2.22 4.08 0.05
N GLU A 101 -2.37 5.20 -0.67
CA GLU A 101 -1.61 6.42 -0.30
C GLU A 101 -2.07 6.97 1.05
N HIS A 102 -3.37 6.86 1.41
CA HIS A 102 -3.83 7.18 2.77
C HIS A 102 -3.15 6.28 3.82
N ILE A 103 -3.00 4.96 3.55
CA ILE A 103 -2.21 4.05 4.41
C ILE A 103 -0.78 4.59 4.59
N CYS A 104 -0.12 4.93 3.49
CA CYS A 104 1.28 5.36 3.51
C CYS A 104 1.49 6.67 4.28
N LEU A 105 0.58 7.63 4.12
CA LEU A 105 0.64 8.92 4.82
C LEU A 105 0.31 8.77 6.30
N ALA A 106 -0.75 8.03 6.65
CA ALA A 106 -1.14 7.78 8.03
C ALA A 106 -0.04 7.02 8.81
N ALA A 107 0.59 6.02 8.18
CA ALA A 107 1.73 5.32 8.76
C ALA A 107 2.90 6.28 9.03
N ALA A 108 3.23 7.16 8.07
CA ALA A 108 4.30 8.15 8.25
C ALA A 108 3.98 9.16 9.36
N GLU A 109 2.72 9.54 9.54
CA GLU A 109 2.27 10.39 10.64
C GLU A 109 2.52 9.72 12.00
N ARG A 110 2.24 8.43 12.10
CA ARG A 110 2.48 7.59 13.29
C ARG A 110 3.95 7.18 13.47
N GLY A 111 4.87 7.67 12.63
CA GLY A 111 6.29 7.32 12.70
C GLY A 111 6.63 5.93 12.15
N LEU A 112 5.68 5.28 11.49
CA LEU A 112 5.89 4.00 10.83
C LEU A 112 6.41 4.18 9.40
N GLY A 113 7.15 3.20 8.93
CA GLY A 113 7.61 3.10 7.55
C GLY A 113 6.71 2.22 6.71
N THR A 114 6.55 2.57 5.43
CA THR A 114 5.87 1.77 4.42
C THR A 114 6.65 1.78 3.11
N CYS A 115 6.34 0.80 2.27
CA CYS A 115 6.78 0.82 0.88
C CYS A 115 5.64 0.26 0.00
N TRP A 116 5.27 0.97 -1.06
CA TRP A 116 4.39 0.40 -2.07
C TRP A 116 5.14 -0.61 -2.93
N VAL A 117 4.76 -1.88 -2.89
CA VAL A 117 5.31 -2.94 -3.72
C VAL A 117 4.29 -3.31 -4.80
N ALA A 118 4.66 -3.08 -6.06
CA ALA A 118 3.86 -3.43 -7.23
C ALA A 118 4.51 -4.54 -8.09
N ASN A 119 5.80 -4.85 -7.84
CA ASN A 119 6.51 -5.91 -8.55
C ASN A 119 6.54 -7.18 -7.69
N TYR A 120 5.53 -8.02 -7.83
CA TYR A 120 5.35 -9.29 -7.12
C TYR A 120 4.86 -10.37 -8.09
N ASP A 121 4.91 -11.62 -7.66
CA ASP A 121 4.28 -12.73 -8.38
C ASP A 121 2.75 -12.60 -8.25
N THR A 122 2.13 -12.11 -9.31
CA THR A 122 0.69 -11.78 -9.33
C THR A 122 -0.17 -13.03 -9.23
N GLU A 123 0.22 -14.11 -9.88
CA GLU A 123 -0.55 -15.37 -9.87
C GLU A 123 -0.53 -15.96 -8.46
N LEU A 124 0.65 -16.08 -7.86
CA LEU A 124 0.81 -16.62 -6.51
C LEU A 124 0.11 -15.73 -5.46
N LEU A 125 0.23 -14.39 -5.59
CA LEU A 125 -0.40 -13.49 -4.62
C LEU A 125 -1.93 -13.60 -4.66
N ASN A 126 -2.52 -13.68 -5.85
CA ASN A 126 -3.97 -13.86 -6.01
C ASN A 126 -4.44 -15.24 -5.52
N GLN A 127 -3.65 -16.32 -5.71
CA GLN A 127 -3.96 -17.64 -5.16
C GLN A 127 -3.98 -17.65 -3.63
N LEU A 128 -3.10 -16.88 -2.99
CA LEU A 128 -2.93 -16.89 -1.53
C LEU A 128 -3.85 -15.91 -0.80
N PHE A 129 -4.14 -14.77 -1.40
CA PHE A 129 -4.80 -13.63 -0.73
C PHE A 129 -5.99 -13.06 -1.50
N GLY A 130 -6.15 -13.37 -2.79
CA GLY A 130 -7.30 -13.01 -3.60
C GLY A 130 -8.39 -14.07 -3.56
N ASP A 131 -9.48 -13.81 -4.28
CA ASP A 131 -10.57 -14.76 -4.52
C ASP A 131 -11.23 -14.52 -5.90
N ALA A 132 -12.42 -15.07 -6.13
CA ALA A 132 -13.13 -14.92 -7.41
C ALA A 132 -13.57 -13.47 -7.70
N ASP A 133 -13.64 -12.62 -6.67
CA ASP A 133 -14.16 -11.27 -6.73
C ASP A 133 -13.10 -10.21 -6.43
N HIS A 134 -11.94 -10.60 -5.88
CA HIS A 134 -10.90 -9.69 -5.44
C HIS A 134 -9.53 -10.05 -6.02
N GLU A 135 -8.88 -9.05 -6.63
CA GLU A 135 -7.54 -9.16 -7.21
C GLU A 135 -6.55 -8.22 -6.52
N ALA A 136 -5.33 -8.69 -6.33
CA ALA A 136 -4.27 -7.92 -5.68
C ALA A 136 -3.79 -6.75 -6.56
N VAL A 137 -3.71 -5.56 -5.96
CA VAL A 137 -3.21 -4.33 -6.59
C VAL A 137 -1.85 -3.93 -6.02
N ALA A 138 -1.63 -4.13 -4.73
CA ALA A 138 -0.37 -3.76 -4.07
C ALA A 138 -0.13 -4.58 -2.80
N ILE A 139 1.15 -4.70 -2.44
CA ILE A 139 1.56 -5.14 -1.10
C ILE A 139 2.20 -3.94 -0.39
N VAL A 140 1.79 -3.69 0.84
CA VAL A 140 2.34 -2.62 1.68
C VAL A 140 2.96 -3.24 2.93
N PRO A 141 4.28 -3.53 2.95
CA PRO A 141 4.98 -3.81 4.20
C PRO A 141 4.93 -2.57 5.10
N ILE A 142 4.70 -2.77 6.39
CA ILE A 142 4.57 -1.72 7.37
C ILE A 142 5.26 -2.12 8.68
N GLY A 143 5.95 -1.19 9.32
CA GLY A 143 6.65 -1.40 10.57
C GLY A 143 7.44 -0.20 11.03
N HIS A 144 8.04 -0.29 12.21
CA HIS A 144 8.98 0.70 12.71
C HIS A 144 10.24 0.71 11.84
N ILE A 145 10.74 1.91 11.54
CA ILE A 145 11.91 2.08 10.67
C ILE A 145 13.16 1.67 11.46
N ALA A 146 13.98 0.78 10.90
CA ALA A 146 15.25 0.42 11.53
C ALA A 146 16.18 1.64 11.62
N ALA A 147 16.93 1.75 12.72
CA ALA A 147 17.80 2.91 12.98
C ALA A 147 18.86 3.13 11.89
N ASP A 148 19.29 2.05 11.23
CA ASP A 148 20.24 2.06 10.13
C ASP A 148 19.56 1.94 8.75
N CYS A 149 18.25 2.22 8.66
CA CYS A 149 17.54 2.25 7.40
C CYS A 149 18.09 3.39 6.53
N PRO A 150 18.55 3.09 5.29
CA PRO A 150 19.05 4.14 4.42
C PRO A 150 17.94 5.12 4.04
N PHE A 151 18.21 6.39 4.19
CA PHE A 151 17.35 7.48 3.74
C PHE A 151 18.03 8.20 2.57
N ALA A 152 17.33 8.29 1.45
CA ALA A 152 17.79 9.07 0.31
C ALA A 152 16.84 10.27 0.11
N PRO A 153 17.39 11.49 -0.09
CA PRO A 153 16.58 12.66 -0.43
C PRO A 153 15.69 12.40 -1.64
N LYS A 154 14.46 12.88 -1.59
CA LYS A 154 13.51 12.73 -2.69
C LYS A 154 13.97 13.54 -3.90
N LYS A 155 14.23 12.84 -5.00
CA LYS A 155 14.40 13.48 -6.31
C LYS A 155 13.05 13.62 -6.96
N ARG A 156 12.66 14.83 -7.33
CA ARG A 156 11.40 15.15 -8.01
C ARG A 156 11.71 16.03 -9.21
N LYS A 157 10.83 15.93 -10.20
CA LYS A 157 10.85 16.86 -11.35
C LYS A 157 10.52 18.27 -10.87
N GLU A 158 11.05 19.26 -11.55
CA GLU A 158 10.69 20.67 -11.34
C GLU A 158 9.20 20.89 -11.65
N MET A 159 8.59 21.85 -10.96
CA MET A 159 7.16 22.15 -11.14
C MET A 159 6.82 22.48 -12.59
N SER A 160 7.68 23.20 -13.29
CA SER A 160 7.51 23.55 -14.71
C SER A 160 7.45 22.36 -15.67
N LEU A 161 7.92 21.18 -15.24
CA LEU A 161 7.86 19.93 -16.02
C LEU A 161 6.61 19.10 -15.76
N ILE A 162 5.83 19.44 -14.75
CA ILE A 162 4.65 18.67 -14.32
C ILE A 162 3.38 19.52 -14.22
N VAL A 163 3.51 20.85 -14.31
CA VAL A 163 2.37 21.79 -14.31
C VAL A 163 2.39 22.57 -15.61
N LYS A 164 1.25 22.66 -16.25
CA LYS A 164 1.01 23.50 -17.43
C LYS A 164 -0.20 24.38 -17.14
N GLU A 165 0.00 25.69 -17.23
CA GLU A 165 -1.09 26.68 -17.22
C GLU A 165 -1.54 26.93 -18.65
N LEU A 166 -2.87 27.04 -18.89
CA LEU A 166 -3.49 27.24 -20.21
C LEU A 166 -4.27 28.55 -20.25
#